data_542c28d4492b8b96dbf14a09a4ede2d2
#
_entry.id   542c28d4492b8b96dbf14a09a4ede2d2
#
_cell.length_a   1.000
_cell.length_b   1.000
_cell.length_c   1.000
_cell.angle_alpha   90.00
_cell.angle_beta   90.00
_cell.angle_gamma   90.00
#
_symmetry.space_group_name_H-M   'P 1'
#
loop_
_entity.id
_entity.type
_entity.pdbx_description
1 polymer ?
#
loop_
_entity_poly.entity_id
_entity_poly.type
_entity_poly.pdbx_seq_one_letter_code
_entity_poly.pdbx_strand_id
1 'polypeptide(L)'
;MLIMSTGIDTLTKEKVKLDEPGLYDVIFLNDGITTMEFVIRVLKQIFNKNQEQAENITKKIHQDGQGIVGSYVREVAEQKGIETTLLARQENFPLQVKVKKQ
;
A
#
# COMPACT_ATOMS: atom_id res chain seq x y z
N MET A 1 -8.74 31.62 29.08
CA MET A 1 -9.66 30.53 28.73
C MET A 1 -9.91 30.47 27.23
N LEU A 2 -10.54 31.47 26.71
CA LEU A 2 -10.82 31.52 25.29
C LEU A 2 -9.56 31.52 24.46
N ILE A 3 -8.54 32.22 24.92
CA ILE A 3 -7.27 32.28 24.20
C ILE A 3 -6.64 30.91 24.10
N MET A 4 -6.70 30.15 25.18
CA MET A 4 -6.12 28.82 25.20
C MET A 4 -6.87 27.89 24.25
N SER A 5 -8.18 27.96 24.28
CA SER A 5 -9.02 27.15 23.40
C SER A 5 -8.70 27.46 21.93
N THR A 6 -8.59 28.76 21.62
CA THR A 6 -8.29 29.17 20.26
C THR A 6 -6.93 28.67 19.83
N GLY A 7 -5.95 28.76 20.72
CA GLY A 7 -4.59 28.28 20.43
C GLY A 7 -4.58 26.79 20.17
N ILE A 8 -5.31 26.05 20.98
CA ILE A 8 -5.40 24.61 20.84
C ILE A 8 -6.05 24.25 19.52
N ASP A 9 -7.14 24.92 19.20
CA ASP A 9 -7.84 24.68 17.95
C ASP A 9 -6.95 24.95 16.74
N THR A 10 -6.18 26.02 16.79
CA THR A 10 -5.28 26.35 15.71
C THR A 10 -4.21 25.29 15.53
N LEU A 11 -3.62 24.85 16.62
CA LEU A 11 -2.61 23.79 16.55
C LEU A 11 -3.21 22.51 16.01
N THR A 12 -4.42 22.18 16.45
CA THR A 12 -5.10 20.97 15.99
C THR A 12 -5.34 21.04 14.50
N LYS A 13 -5.78 22.19 14.00
CA LYS A 13 -6.03 22.36 12.58
C LYS A 13 -4.75 22.20 11.77
N GLU A 14 -3.69 22.82 12.22
CA GLU A 14 -2.41 22.70 11.54
C GLU A 14 -1.93 21.28 11.55
N LYS A 15 -2.05 20.62 12.68
CA LYS A 15 -1.64 19.24 12.81
C LYS A 15 -2.45 18.34 11.89
N VAL A 16 -3.76 18.59 11.82
CA VAL A 16 -4.62 17.83 10.94
C VAL A 16 -4.23 18.04 9.49
N LYS A 17 -3.87 19.26 9.10
CA LYS A 17 -3.43 19.53 7.73
C LYS A 17 -2.13 18.82 7.42
N LEU A 18 -1.18 18.83 8.37
CA LEU A 18 0.11 18.18 8.18
C LEU A 18 -0.04 16.66 8.15
N ASP A 19 -0.94 16.16 8.99
CA ASP A 19 -1.20 14.73 9.09
C ASP A 19 -2.36 14.31 8.21
N GLU A 20 -2.92 15.27 7.45
CA GLU A 20 -4.04 14.96 6.60
C GLU A 20 -3.64 13.76 5.76
N PRO A 21 -4.45 12.70 5.86
CA PRO A 21 -4.07 11.46 5.21
C PRO A 21 -4.20 11.62 3.73
N GLY A 22 -3.12 12.04 3.12
CA GLY A 22 -3.00 11.75 1.73
C GLY A 22 -3.08 10.25 1.59
N LEU A 23 -3.43 9.80 0.44
CA LEU A 23 -3.39 8.39 0.16
C LEU A 23 -1.97 7.99 -0.19
N TYR A 24 -1.63 6.77 0.17
CA TYR A 24 -0.33 6.19 -0.14
C TYR A 24 -0.55 4.99 -1.03
N ASP A 25 0.21 4.93 -2.10
CA ASP A 25 0.14 3.82 -3.04
C ASP A 25 1.01 2.69 -2.55
N VAL A 26 0.46 1.48 -2.62
CA VAL A 26 1.25 0.27 -2.41
C VAL A 26 1.64 -0.22 -3.79
N ILE A 27 2.94 -0.36 -4.02
CA ILE A 27 3.49 -0.66 -5.33
C ILE A 27 4.27 -1.98 -5.24
N PHE A 28 3.95 -2.91 -6.14
CA PHE A 28 4.72 -4.15 -6.27
C PHE A 28 5.70 -4.00 -7.41
N LEU A 29 6.93 -4.42 -7.17
CA LEU A 29 7.97 -4.43 -8.19
C LEU A 29 8.06 -5.82 -8.80
N ASN A 30 8.13 -5.88 -10.12
CA ASN A 30 8.30 -7.14 -10.82
C ASN A 30 9.71 -7.70 -10.57
N ASP A 31 9.79 -9.02 -10.49
CA ASP A 31 11.07 -9.72 -10.45
C ASP A 31 10.90 -11.05 -11.18
N GLY A 32 11.99 -11.75 -11.40
CA GLY A 32 11.96 -12.98 -12.18
C GLY A 32 11.68 -14.25 -11.39
N ILE A 33 11.41 -14.13 -10.10
CA ILE A 33 11.29 -15.29 -9.21
C ILE A 33 9.90 -15.41 -8.60
N THR A 34 9.33 -14.28 -8.15
CA THR A 34 8.00 -14.26 -7.55
C THR A 34 6.96 -14.69 -8.59
N THR A 35 6.16 -15.69 -8.28
CA THR A 35 5.21 -16.22 -9.25
C THR A 35 3.97 -15.35 -9.38
N MET A 36 3.36 -15.38 -10.56
CA MET A 36 2.09 -14.68 -10.78
C MET A 36 1.00 -15.21 -9.86
N GLU A 37 1.01 -16.53 -9.64
CA GLU A 37 0.03 -17.16 -8.77
C GLU A 37 0.09 -16.61 -7.35
N PHE A 38 1.29 -16.40 -6.84
CA PHE A 38 1.48 -15.80 -5.52
C PHE A 38 0.94 -14.38 -5.49
N VAL A 39 1.27 -13.58 -6.50
CA VAL A 39 0.81 -12.18 -6.56
C VAL A 39 -0.70 -12.11 -6.62
N ILE A 40 -1.32 -12.94 -7.45
CA ILE A 40 -2.79 -12.99 -7.55
C ILE A 40 -3.39 -13.36 -6.20
N ARG A 41 -2.85 -14.35 -5.52
CA ARG A 41 -3.36 -14.79 -4.22
C ARG A 41 -3.28 -13.66 -3.19
N VAL A 42 -2.15 -12.96 -3.13
CA VAL A 42 -1.95 -11.84 -2.21
C VAL A 42 -2.91 -10.70 -2.52
N LEU A 43 -3.10 -10.40 -3.79
CA LEU A 43 -4.02 -9.33 -4.18
C LEU A 43 -5.44 -9.64 -3.75
N LYS A 44 -5.82 -10.90 -3.78
CA LYS A 44 -7.15 -11.31 -3.32
C LYS A 44 -7.25 -11.31 -1.80
N GLN A 45 -6.26 -11.84 -1.11
CA GLN A 45 -6.31 -12.04 0.33
C GLN A 45 -6.02 -10.77 1.13
N ILE A 46 -5.04 -9.99 0.73
CA ILE A 46 -4.59 -8.82 1.47
C ILE A 46 -5.21 -7.54 0.94
N PHE A 47 -5.40 -7.46 -0.38
CA PHE A 47 -5.86 -6.23 -1.03
C PHE A 47 -7.31 -6.30 -1.50
N ASN A 48 -8.02 -7.37 -1.16
CA ASN A 48 -9.45 -7.54 -1.43
C ASN A 48 -9.82 -7.40 -2.90
N LYS A 49 -8.94 -7.78 -3.79
CA LYS A 49 -9.25 -7.77 -5.22
C LYS A 49 -10.00 -9.05 -5.59
N ASN A 50 -10.86 -8.97 -6.61
CA ASN A 50 -11.45 -10.17 -7.15
C ASN A 50 -10.47 -10.80 -8.13
N GLN A 51 -10.82 -11.97 -8.67
CA GLN A 51 -9.94 -12.73 -9.55
C GLN A 51 -9.52 -11.92 -10.77
N GLU A 52 -10.48 -11.29 -11.43
CA GLU A 52 -10.22 -10.52 -12.64
C GLU A 52 -9.32 -9.32 -12.38
N GLN A 53 -9.61 -8.58 -11.32
CA GLN A 53 -8.79 -7.44 -10.92
C GLN A 53 -7.36 -7.87 -10.59
N ALA A 54 -7.24 -8.96 -9.84
CA ALA A 54 -5.93 -9.47 -9.44
C ALA A 54 -5.12 -9.88 -10.67
N GLU A 55 -5.75 -10.55 -11.63
CA GLU A 55 -5.07 -10.94 -12.86
C GLU A 55 -4.63 -9.73 -13.67
N ASN A 56 -5.48 -8.73 -13.79
CA ASN A 56 -5.16 -7.53 -14.55
C ASN A 56 -4.00 -6.75 -13.92
N ILE A 57 -4.03 -6.60 -12.61
CA ILE A 57 -2.94 -5.92 -11.90
C ILE A 57 -1.64 -6.69 -12.06
N THR A 58 -1.69 -8.01 -11.94
CA THR A 58 -0.51 -8.85 -12.08
C THR A 58 0.11 -8.71 -13.46
N LYS A 59 -0.71 -8.70 -14.51
CA LYS A 59 -0.24 -8.50 -15.87
C LYS A 59 0.45 -7.15 -16.02
N LYS A 60 -0.14 -6.12 -15.44
CA LYS A 60 0.42 -4.77 -15.51
C LYS A 60 1.78 -4.69 -14.83
N ILE A 61 1.90 -5.31 -13.67
CA ILE A 61 3.19 -5.38 -12.97
C ILE A 61 4.24 -6.05 -13.85
N HIS A 62 3.86 -7.15 -14.49
CA HIS A 62 4.78 -7.88 -15.36
C HIS A 62 5.19 -7.05 -16.58
N GLN A 63 4.24 -6.35 -17.19
CA GLN A 63 4.50 -5.58 -18.39
C GLN A 63 5.28 -4.30 -18.12
N ASP A 64 4.92 -3.58 -17.05
CA ASP A 64 5.47 -2.25 -16.76
C ASP A 64 6.65 -2.27 -15.80
N GLY A 65 6.96 -3.43 -15.21
CA GLY A 65 8.03 -3.55 -14.23
C GLY A 65 7.58 -3.25 -12.82
N GLN A 66 6.46 -2.59 -12.65
CA GLN A 66 5.86 -2.32 -11.35
C GLN A 66 4.41 -1.93 -11.55
N GLY A 67 3.63 -2.00 -10.48
CA GLY A 67 2.25 -1.57 -10.54
C GLY A 67 1.70 -1.23 -9.17
N ILE A 68 0.74 -0.33 -9.16
CA ILE A 68 0.03 0.05 -7.93
C ILE A 68 -1.05 -1.00 -7.69
N VAL A 69 -1.05 -1.57 -6.49
CA VAL A 69 -2.02 -2.60 -6.13
C VAL A 69 -3.14 -2.08 -5.26
N GLY A 70 -2.98 -0.90 -4.70
CA GLY A 70 -4.02 -0.27 -3.90
C GLY A 70 -3.51 1.03 -3.32
N SER A 71 -4.44 1.84 -2.81
CA SER A 71 -4.11 3.14 -2.22
C SER A 71 -4.89 3.27 -0.92
N TYR A 72 -4.20 3.64 0.14
CA TYR A 72 -4.74 3.65 1.49
C TYR A 72 -4.09 4.76 2.30
N VAL A 73 -4.68 5.09 3.45
CA VAL A 73 -3.98 5.95 4.40
C VAL A 73 -2.67 5.28 4.78
N ARG A 74 -1.69 6.07 5.21
CA ARG A 74 -0.32 5.60 5.41
C ARG A 74 -0.21 4.34 6.25
N GLU A 75 -0.85 4.33 7.41
CA GLU A 75 -0.74 3.17 8.31
C GLU A 75 -1.25 1.89 7.68
N VAL A 76 -2.35 1.98 6.96
CA VAL A 76 -2.94 0.81 6.32
C VAL A 76 -2.04 0.35 5.17
N ALA A 77 -1.53 1.30 4.36
CA ALA A 77 -0.64 0.97 3.26
C ALA A 77 0.63 0.27 3.77
N GLU A 78 1.23 0.80 4.81
CA GLU A 78 2.43 0.21 5.40
C GLU A 78 2.16 -1.17 5.97
N GLN A 79 1.03 -1.34 6.65
CA GLN A 79 0.66 -2.62 7.23
C GLN A 79 0.49 -3.69 6.14
N LYS A 80 -0.21 -3.34 5.08
CA LYS A 80 -0.40 -4.27 3.96
C LYS A 80 0.92 -4.60 3.27
N GLY A 81 1.82 -3.63 3.15
CA GLY A 81 3.13 -3.87 2.59
C GLY A 81 3.97 -4.82 3.44
N ILE A 82 3.91 -4.66 4.75
CA ILE A 82 4.62 -5.53 5.68
C ILE A 82 4.06 -6.96 5.60
N GLU A 83 2.74 -7.09 5.65
CA GLU A 83 2.09 -8.39 5.56
C GLU A 83 2.49 -9.12 4.27
N THR A 84 2.47 -8.41 3.16
CA THR A 84 2.83 -8.98 1.87
C THR A 84 4.28 -9.44 1.86
N THR A 85 5.17 -8.59 2.37
CA THR A 85 6.61 -8.91 2.39
C THR A 85 6.89 -10.13 3.25
N LEU A 86 6.29 -10.19 4.43
CA LEU A 86 6.46 -11.36 5.30
C LEU A 86 5.98 -12.63 4.64
N LEU A 87 4.81 -12.57 4.02
CA LEU A 87 4.26 -13.74 3.34
C LEU A 87 5.15 -14.17 2.19
N ALA A 88 5.64 -13.21 1.40
CA ALA A 88 6.55 -13.50 0.29
C ALA A 88 7.82 -14.19 0.79
N ARG A 89 8.42 -13.69 1.85
CA ARG A 89 9.66 -14.27 2.39
C ARG A 89 9.43 -15.67 2.94
N GLN A 90 8.27 -15.93 3.51
CA GLN A 90 7.91 -17.27 3.98
C GLN A 90 7.89 -18.29 2.84
N GLU A 91 7.54 -17.84 1.65
CA GLU A 91 7.49 -18.70 0.47
C GLU A 91 8.73 -18.56 -0.40
N ASN A 92 9.76 -17.92 0.12
CA ASN A 92 11.05 -17.74 -0.56
C ASN A 92 10.95 -16.90 -1.83
N PHE A 93 10.05 -15.93 -1.85
CA PHE A 93 9.93 -15.00 -2.96
C PHE A 93 10.56 -13.67 -2.56
N PRO A 94 11.33 -13.04 -3.48
CA PRO A 94 12.00 -11.76 -3.19
C PRO A 94 11.13 -10.54 -3.50
N LEU A 95 9.85 -10.69 -3.62
CA LEU A 95 8.95 -9.59 -3.96
C LEU A 95 9.23 -8.36 -3.13
N GLN A 96 9.42 -7.23 -3.79
CA GLN A 96 9.60 -5.94 -3.14
C GLN A 96 8.34 -5.12 -3.23
N VAL A 97 7.98 -4.53 -2.11
CA VAL A 97 6.78 -3.71 -1.98
C VAL A 97 7.21 -2.32 -1.54
N LYS A 98 6.79 -1.31 -2.27
CA LYS A 98 7.05 0.08 -1.89
C LYS A 98 5.74 0.74 -1.49
N VAL A 99 5.84 1.68 -0.55
CA VAL A 99 4.71 2.52 -0.15
C VAL A 99 5.13 3.94 -0.45
N LYS A 100 4.36 4.61 -1.28
CA LYS A 100 4.71 5.94 -1.76
C LYS A 100 3.51 6.87 -1.66
N LYS A 101 3.73 8.06 -1.13
CA LYS A 101 2.67 9.05 -1.07
C LYS A 101 2.28 9.49 -2.48
N GLN A 102 0.98 9.59 -2.70
CA GLN A 102 0.45 10.08 -3.97
C GLN A 102 0.83 11.51 -4.24
#